data_9ae79d445c9729f6d71c9f27c79dcddb
#
_entry.id   9ae79d445c9729f6d71c9f27c79dcddb
#
_cell.length_a   1.000
_cell.length_b   1.000
_cell.length_c   1.000
_cell.angle_alpha   90.00
_cell.angle_beta   90.00
_cell.angle_gamma   90.00
#
_symmetry.space_group_name_H-M   'P 1'
#
loop_
_entity.id
_entity.type
_entity.pdbx_description
1 polymer ?
#
loop_
_entity_poly.entity_id
_entity_poly.type
_entity_poly.pdbx_seq_one_letter_code
_entity_poly.pdbx_strand_id
1 'polypeptide(L)'
;AMKAYGSTIEEARADLFGLYYLGDDKLVELGILPNKDAYKAEYYRFMMNGLMTQLTRIEAGKNIEEAHMRNRQLIARWVYEKGKADNVVEFRQRDGKTFVVINDYAKLRTLFGKLLAEVQRVKSEGDYEGCKNLVETYAVKVDPALHAEVLKRYKALNLKPYKGFVNPVFELVKGNDGKVKDVKVTYSESYTGQMLRYSKEFSSLPTYNE
;
A
#
# COMPACT_ATOMS: atom_id res chain seq x y z
N ALA A 1 -5.41 3.36 -26.11
CA ALA A 1 -4.44 2.77 -25.15
C ALA A 1 -3.90 3.87 -24.23
N MET A 2 -3.92 3.63 -22.93
CA MET A 2 -3.57 4.61 -21.88
C MET A 2 -2.06 4.90 -21.76
N LYS A 3 -1.23 4.29 -22.62
CA LYS A 3 0.23 4.51 -22.68
C LYS A 3 0.90 4.47 -21.28
N ALA A 4 1.69 5.49 -20.96
CA ALA A 4 2.43 5.58 -19.69
C ALA A 4 1.56 5.67 -18.41
N TYR A 5 0.27 5.98 -18.54
CA TYR A 5 -0.64 6.09 -17.39
C TYR A 5 -1.39 4.79 -17.06
N GLY A 6 -1.35 3.82 -17.98
CA GLY A 6 -2.13 2.59 -17.86
C GLY A 6 -1.87 1.79 -16.60
N SER A 7 -0.60 1.60 -16.22
CA SER A 7 -0.24 0.86 -15.00
C SER A 7 -0.77 1.54 -13.74
N THR A 8 -0.62 2.85 -13.61
CA THR A 8 -1.13 3.60 -12.45
C THR A 8 -2.65 3.48 -12.32
N ILE A 9 -3.38 3.58 -13.44
CA ILE A 9 -4.84 3.46 -13.46
C ILE A 9 -5.31 2.04 -13.15
N GLU A 10 -4.60 1.01 -13.63
CA GLU A 10 -4.94 -0.38 -13.32
C GLU A 10 -4.73 -0.70 -11.84
N GLU A 11 -3.60 -0.27 -11.28
CA GLU A 11 -3.34 -0.40 -9.84
C GLU A 11 -4.36 0.38 -9.00
N ALA A 12 -4.73 1.59 -9.43
CA ALA A 12 -5.75 2.37 -8.75
C ALA A 12 -7.13 1.68 -8.79
N ARG A 13 -7.48 1.05 -9.92
CA ARG A 13 -8.72 0.29 -10.04
C ARG A 13 -8.76 -0.89 -9.09
N ALA A 14 -7.67 -1.66 -9.01
CA ALA A 14 -7.57 -2.83 -8.14
C ALA A 14 -7.64 -2.44 -6.66
N ASP A 15 -6.86 -1.43 -6.24
CA ASP A 15 -6.86 -0.96 -4.86
C ASP A 15 -8.21 -0.35 -4.45
N LEU A 16 -8.84 0.44 -5.32
CA LEU A 16 -10.16 1.03 -5.07
C LEU A 16 -11.26 -0.03 -4.95
N PHE A 17 -11.20 -1.09 -5.76
CA PHE A 17 -12.13 -2.20 -5.64
C PHE A 17 -12.01 -2.84 -4.26
N GLY A 18 -10.78 -3.16 -3.84
CA GLY A 18 -10.51 -3.68 -2.51
C GLY A 18 -11.00 -2.76 -1.39
N LEU A 19 -10.65 -1.47 -1.44
CA LEU A 19 -11.05 -0.48 -0.45
C LEU A 19 -12.58 -0.32 -0.37
N TYR A 20 -13.27 -0.23 -1.50
CA TYR A 20 -14.72 -0.06 -1.52
C TYR A 20 -15.45 -1.23 -0.88
N TYR A 21 -15.08 -2.46 -1.24
CA TYR A 21 -15.72 -3.67 -0.71
C TYR A 21 -15.25 -4.03 0.70
N LEU A 22 -14.07 -3.61 1.12
CA LEU A 22 -13.59 -3.85 2.48
C LEU A 22 -14.53 -3.30 3.57
N GLY A 23 -15.21 -2.19 3.29
CA GLY A 23 -16.22 -1.61 4.19
C GLY A 23 -17.61 -2.24 4.07
N ASP A 24 -17.76 -3.39 3.42
CA ASP A 24 -19.04 -4.09 3.27
C ASP A 24 -19.28 -5.09 4.41
N ASP A 25 -20.47 -5.02 5.03
CA ASP A 25 -20.86 -5.94 6.12
C ASP A 25 -20.80 -7.41 5.70
N LYS A 26 -20.90 -7.69 4.39
CA LYS A 26 -20.81 -9.05 3.85
C LYS A 26 -19.49 -9.74 4.17
N LEU A 27 -18.40 -8.99 4.27
CA LEU A 27 -17.10 -9.57 4.63
C LEU A 27 -17.07 -10.04 6.10
N VAL A 28 -17.85 -9.41 6.97
CA VAL A 28 -18.02 -9.86 8.35
C VAL A 28 -18.90 -11.11 8.41
N GLU A 29 -20.00 -11.13 7.65
CA GLU A 29 -20.87 -12.33 7.54
C GLU A 29 -20.13 -13.56 7.02
N LEU A 30 -19.20 -13.36 6.08
CA LEU A 30 -18.35 -14.41 5.52
C LEU A 30 -17.17 -14.81 6.42
N GLY A 31 -16.99 -14.16 7.57
CA GLY A 31 -15.88 -14.42 8.49
C GLY A 31 -14.51 -13.94 7.99
N ILE A 32 -14.47 -13.11 6.94
CA ILE A 32 -13.23 -12.52 6.39
C ILE A 32 -12.74 -11.40 7.30
N LEU A 33 -13.66 -10.59 7.81
CA LEU A 33 -13.37 -9.56 8.80
C LEU A 33 -13.91 -9.94 10.17
N PRO A 34 -13.19 -9.65 11.26
CA PRO A 34 -13.58 -10.03 12.61
C PRO A 34 -14.79 -9.24 13.16
N ASN A 35 -15.01 -8.02 12.66
CA ASN A 35 -16.10 -7.13 13.05
C ASN A 35 -16.29 -5.99 12.04
N LYS A 36 -17.39 -5.23 12.22
CA LYS A 36 -17.78 -4.12 11.32
C LYS A 36 -16.85 -2.90 11.35
N ASP A 37 -15.95 -2.80 12.31
CA ASP A 37 -15.00 -1.68 12.42
C ASP A 37 -13.60 -2.02 11.89
N ALA A 38 -13.33 -3.29 11.61
CA ALA A 38 -12.00 -3.75 11.20
C ALA A 38 -11.47 -3.06 9.95
N TYR A 39 -12.35 -2.70 8.99
CA TYR A 39 -11.97 -1.99 7.78
C TYR A 39 -11.35 -0.60 8.05
N LYS A 40 -11.69 0.04 9.17
CA LYS A 40 -11.20 1.38 9.51
C LYS A 40 -9.68 1.43 9.66
N ALA A 41 -9.09 0.37 10.20
CA ALA A 41 -7.64 0.26 10.33
C ALA A 41 -6.95 0.26 8.97
N GLU A 42 -7.50 -0.48 8.00
CA GLU A 42 -6.95 -0.54 6.65
C GLU A 42 -7.15 0.78 5.89
N TYR A 43 -8.31 1.43 6.03
CA TYR A 43 -8.55 2.76 5.46
C TYR A 43 -7.53 3.77 5.99
N TYR A 44 -7.31 3.77 7.31
CA TYR A 44 -6.31 4.64 7.91
C TYR A 44 -4.90 4.35 7.40
N ARG A 45 -4.52 3.07 7.36
CA ARG A 45 -3.21 2.63 6.84
C ARG A 45 -3.01 3.06 5.39
N PHE A 46 -4.02 2.89 4.54
CA PHE A 46 -3.97 3.27 3.13
C PHE A 46 -3.83 4.78 2.96
N MET A 47 -4.66 5.57 3.63
CA MET A 47 -4.62 7.03 3.57
C MET A 47 -3.30 7.60 4.11
N MET A 48 -2.83 7.10 5.25
CA MET A 48 -1.54 7.48 5.82
C MET A 48 -0.38 7.14 4.87
N ASN A 49 -0.42 5.96 4.22
CA ASN A 49 0.61 5.57 3.27
C ASN A 49 0.59 6.46 2.02
N GLY A 50 -0.57 6.66 1.41
CA GLY A 50 -0.73 7.45 0.20
C GLY A 50 -0.40 8.93 0.36
N LEU A 51 -0.67 9.52 1.54
CA LEU A 51 -0.44 10.94 1.81
C LEU A 51 0.93 11.24 2.42
N MET A 52 1.52 10.32 3.18
CA MET A 52 2.72 10.60 3.96
C MET A 52 3.78 9.50 3.92
N THR A 53 3.47 8.27 4.38
CA THR A 53 4.50 7.29 4.72
C THR A 53 5.34 6.86 3.53
N GLN A 54 4.75 6.70 2.35
CA GLN A 54 5.49 6.33 1.15
C GLN A 54 6.50 7.38 0.70
N LEU A 55 6.33 8.65 1.08
CA LEU A 55 7.24 9.74 0.73
C LEU A 55 8.65 9.53 1.30
N THR A 56 8.81 8.68 2.32
CA THR A 56 10.13 8.27 2.83
C THR A 56 11.01 7.57 1.80
N ARG A 57 10.43 7.07 0.71
CA ARG A 57 11.12 6.37 -0.38
C ARG A 57 11.48 7.27 -1.56
N ILE A 58 11.07 8.54 -1.51
CA ILE A 58 11.31 9.51 -2.57
C ILE A 58 12.45 10.41 -2.15
N GLU A 59 13.41 10.64 -3.03
CA GLU A 59 14.47 11.62 -2.81
C GLU A 59 13.90 13.04 -2.79
N ALA A 60 14.51 13.89 -1.97
CA ALA A 60 14.07 15.28 -1.85
C ALA A 60 14.07 15.99 -3.22
N GLY A 61 12.97 16.64 -3.54
CA GLY A 61 12.78 17.35 -4.82
C GLY A 61 12.42 16.48 -6.02
N LYS A 62 12.27 15.16 -5.83
CA LYS A 62 11.82 14.25 -6.90
C LYS A 62 10.30 14.03 -6.86
N ASN A 63 9.75 13.68 -8.01
CA ASN A 63 8.36 13.24 -8.17
C ASN A 63 8.24 11.74 -7.98
N ILE A 64 6.99 11.27 -7.84
CA ILE A 64 6.70 9.83 -7.77
C ILE A 64 6.74 9.24 -9.18
N GLU A 65 7.52 8.18 -9.38
CA GLU A 65 7.68 7.50 -10.68
C GLU A 65 7.03 6.12 -10.69
N GLU A 66 7.05 5.40 -9.57
CA GLU A 66 6.61 4.01 -9.46
C GLU A 66 5.06 3.92 -9.42
N ALA A 67 4.47 3.00 -10.19
CA ALA A 67 3.03 2.89 -10.42
C ALA A 67 2.20 2.65 -9.14
N HIS A 68 2.64 1.78 -8.23
CA HIS A 68 1.95 1.53 -6.97
C HIS A 68 2.00 2.73 -6.01
N MET A 69 3.08 3.51 -6.05
CA MET A 69 3.16 4.74 -5.26
C MET A 69 2.28 5.84 -5.86
N ARG A 70 2.25 5.93 -7.20
CA ARG A 70 1.36 6.84 -7.92
C ARG A 70 -0.09 6.55 -7.63
N ASN A 71 -0.52 5.29 -7.71
CA ASN A 71 -1.90 4.93 -7.45
C ASN A 71 -2.34 5.28 -6.02
N ARG A 72 -1.51 4.97 -5.02
CA ARG A 72 -1.81 5.29 -3.60
C ARG A 72 -1.96 6.78 -3.37
N GLN A 73 -1.05 7.58 -3.95
CA GLN A 73 -1.16 9.03 -3.85
C GLN A 73 -2.39 9.55 -4.59
N LEU A 74 -2.67 9.04 -5.81
CA LEU A 74 -3.85 9.42 -6.58
C LEU A 74 -5.12 9.24 -5.75
N ILE A 75 -5.33 8.04 -5.22
CA ILE A 75 -6.52 7.74 -4.43
C ILE A 75 -6.59 8.62 -3.19
N ALA A 76 -5.51 8.68 -2.43
CA ALA A 76 -5.50 9.40 -1.16
C ALA A 76 -5.66 10.92 -1.34
N ARG A 77 -5.01 11.52 -2.33
CA ARG A 77 -5.15 12.95 -2.62
C ARG A 77 -6.51 13.30 -3.22
N TRP A 78 -7.01 12.47 -4.14
CA TRP A 78 -8.31 12.71 -4.75
C TRP A 78 -9.41 12.72 -3.68
N VAL A 79 -9.45 11.72 -2.80
CA VAL A 79 -10.48 11.66 -1.74
C VAL A 79 -10.27 12.75 -0.70
N TYR A 80 -9.03 13.13 -0.37
CA TYR A 80 -8.74 14.26 0.49
C TYR A 80 -9.32 15.57 -0.10
N GLU A 81 -9.06 15.85 -1.38
CA GLU A 81 -9.54 17.08 -2.01
C GLU A 81 -11.06 17.08 -2.22
N LYS A 82 -11.64 15.96 -2.68
CA LYS A 82 -13.09 15.85 -2.91
C LYS A 82 -13.91 15.78 -1.63
N GLY A 83 -13.32 15.27 -0.55
CA GLY A 83 -13.94 15.23 0.78
C GLY A 83 -13.74 16.47 1.64
N LYS A 84 -13.02 17.49 1.14
CA LYS A 84 -12.64 18.67 1.92
C LYS A 84 -13.81 19.47 2.45
N ALA A 85 -14.85 19.66 1.64
CA ALA A 85 -16.06 20.40 2.04
C ALA A 85 -16.80 19.77 3.22
N ASP A 86 -16.74 18.44 3.31
CA ASP A 86 -17.35 17.64 4.39
C ASP A 86 -16.36 17.28 5.50
N ASN A 87 -15.13 17.76 5.43
CA ASN A 87 -14.04 17.44 6.36
C ASN A 87 -13.86 15.92 6.58
N VAL A 88 -13.94 15.14 5.50
CA VAL A 88 -13.84 13.66 5.56
C VAL A 88 -12.46 13.19 6.01
N VAL A 89 -11.41 13.81 5.46
CA VAL A 89 -10.00 13.59 5.82
C VAL A 89 -9.33 14.95 5.95
N GLU A 90 -8.51 15.10 6.97
CA GLU A 90 -7.76 16.35 7.17
C GLU A 90 -6.30 16.10 7.53
N PHE A 91 -5.45 17.10 7.23
CA PHE A 91 -4.15 17.24 7.85
C PHE A 91 -4.28 18.08 9.13
N ARG A 92 -3.97 17.46 10.28
CA ARG A 92 -4.04 18.12 11.58
C ARG A 92 -2.64 18.36 12.11
N GLN A 93 -2.37 19.59 12.54
CA GLN A 93 -1.12 19.94 13.20
C GLN A 93 -1.22 19.68 14.71
N ARG A 94 -0.21 18.98 15.23
CA ARG A 94 -0.03 18.77 16.67
C ARG A 94 1.45 18.72 17.01
N ASP A 95 1.88 19.52 17.97
CA ASP A 95 3.28 19.58 18.43
C ASP A 95 4.28 19.76 17.27
N GLY A 96 3.94 20.65 16.32
CA GLY A 96 4.77 20.93 15.15
C GLY A 96 4.88 19.77 14.15
N LYS A 97 3.98 18.80 14.22
CA LYS A 97 3.93 17.63 13.32
C LYS A 97 2.58 17.52 12.64
N THR A 98 2.61 17.13 11.37
CA THR A 98 1.42 16.85 10.56
C THR A 98 0.93 15.42 10.79
N PHE A 99 -0.37 15.27 10.96
CA PHE A 99 -1.07 13.98 11.08
C PHE A 99 -2.21 13.91 10.08
N VAL A 100 -2.43 12.72 9.52
CA VAL A 100 -3.63 12.43 8.74
C VAL A 100 -4.72 11.96 9.70
N VAL A 101 -5.89 12.58 9.63
CA VAL A 101 -7.05 12.24 10.46
C VAL A 101 -8.23 11.93 9.55
N ILE A 102 -8.90 10.82 9.78
CA ILE A 102 -10.13 10.44 9.09
C ILE A 102 -11.28 10.74 10.04
N ASN A 103 -12.13 11.70 9.69
CA ASN A 103 -13.26 12.12 10.49
C ASN A 103 -14.55 11.37 10.15
N ASP A 104 -14.70 10.91 8.90
CA ASP A 104 -15.89 10.19 8.42
C ASP A 104 -15.53 9.02 7.50
N TYR A 105 -15.52 7.82 8.05
CA TYR A 105 -15.20 6.59 7.32
C TYR A 105 -16.28 6.18 6.32
N ALA A 106 -17.55 6.48 6.59
CA ALA A 106 -18.64 6.14 5.69
C ALA A 106 -18.61 7.02 4.43
N LYS A 107 -18.40 8.33 4.60
CA LYS A 107 -18.19 9.24 3.48
C LYS A 107 -16.90 8.91 2.71
N LEU A 108 -15.83 8.51 3.39
CA LEU A 108 -14.60 8.07 2.74
C LEU A 108 -14.85 6.85 1.83
N ARG A 109 -15.62 5.85 2.29
CA ARG A 109 -16.05 4.72 1.45
C ARG A 109 -16.83 5.19 0.21
N THR A 110 -17.74 6.13 0.40
CA THR A 110 -18.50 6.72 -0.70
C THR A 110 -17.59 7.40 -1.74
N LEU A 111 -16.55 8.09 -1.29
CA LEU A 111 -15.56 8.73 -2.17
C LEU A 111 -14.72 7.69 -2.91
N PHE A 112 -14.30 6.61 -2.26
CA PHE A 112 -13.64 5.50 -2.96
C PHE A 112 -14.52 4.91 -4.07
N GLY A 113 -15.81 4.72 -3.82
CA GLY A 113 -16.77 4.26 -4.83
C GLY A 113 -16.91 5.22 -6.02
N LYS A 114 -16.96 6.52 -5.76
CA LYS A 114 -17.02 7.55 -6.82
C LYS A 114 -15.75 7.56 -7.68
N LEU A 115 -14.58 7.47 -7.05
CA LEU A 115 -13.32 7.42 -7.78
C LEU A 115 -13.18 6.09 -8.54
N LEU A 116 -13.63 4.96 -7.98
CA LEU A 116 -13.66 3.67 -8.67
C LEU A 116 -14.49 3.75 -9.95
N ALA A 117 -15.69 4.36 -9.88
CA ALA A 117 -16.54 4.54 -11.05
C ALA A 117 -15.85 5.39 -12.14
N GLU A 118 -15.15 6.46 -11.76
CA GLU A 118 -14.42 7.31 -12.71
C GLU A 118 -13.20 6.59 -13.30
N VAL A 119 -12.42 5.88 -12.50
CA VAL A 119 -11.30 5.07 -12.97
C VAL A 119 -11.77 3.97 -13.92
N GLN A 120 -12.89 3.32 -13.61
CA GLN A 120 -13.50 2.32 -14.48
C GLN A 120 -13.98 2.95 -15.79
N ARG A 121 -14.61 4.12 -15.74
CA ARG A 121 -15.08 4.86 -16.93
C ARG A 121 -13.91 5.18 -17.88
N VAL A 122 -12.89 5.89 -17.38
CA VAL A 122 -11.74 6.29 -18.22
C VAL A 122 -11.04 5.09 -18.85
N LYS A 123 -11.03 3.95 -18.14
CA LYS A 123 -10.44 2.72 -18.65
C LYS A 123 -11.30 2.07 -19.72
N SER A 124 -12.60 1.88 -19.47
CA SER A 124 -13.51 1.20 -20.39
C SER A 124 -13.79 1.98 -21.68
N GLU A 125 -13.83 3.30 -21.59
CA GLU A 125 -14.02 4.19 -22.74
C GLU A 125 -12.71 4.49 -23.48
N GLY A 126 -11.55 4.13 -22.91
CA GLY A 126 -10.24 4.46 -23.48
C GLY A 126 -9.93 5.96 -23.43
N ASP A 127 -10.54 6.69 -22.47
CA ASP A 127 -10.38 8.13 -22.28
C ASP A 127 -8.97 8.48 -21.80
N TYR A 128 -8.08 8.69 -22.77
CA TYR A 128 -6.68 9.02 -22.50
C TYR A 128 -6.51 10.33 -21.75
N GLU A 129 -7.26 11.39 -22.14
CA GLU A 129 -7.12 12.70 -21.48
C GLU A 129 -7.66 12.70 -20.05
N GLY A 130 -8.76 12.00 -19.77
CA GLY A 130 -9.27 11.77 -18.43
C GLY A 130 -8.25 11.00 -17.56
N CYS A 131 -7.66 9.96 -18.13
CA CYS A 131 -6.60 9.16 -17.50
C CYS A 131 -5.37 10.01 -17.15
N LYS A 132 -4.86 10.78 -18.13
CA LYS A 132 -3.73 11.70 -17.96
C LYS A 132 -4.04 12.75 -16.89
N ASN A 133 -5.21 13.36 -16.92
CA ASN A 133 -5.62 14.36 -15.95
C ASN A 133 -5.64 13.82 -14.52
N LEU A 134 -6.20 12.62 -14.31
CA LEU A 134 -6.19 11.97 -12.99
C LEU A 134 -4.76 11.75 -12.48
N VAL A 135 -3.89 11.19 -13.31
CA VAL A 135 -2.52 10.84 -12.89
C VAL A 135 -1.67 12.10 -12.68
N GLU A 136 -1.65 13.03 -13.61
CA GLU A 136 -0.82 14.24 -13.49
C GLU A 136 -1.28 15.16 -12.34
N THR A 137 -2.58 15.24 -12.09
CA THR A 137 -3.12 16.08 -11.01
C THR A 137 -2.86 15.48 -9.64
N TYR A 138 -3.07 14.17 -9.47
CA TYR A 138 -3.13 13.56 -8.14
C TYR A 138 -1.97 12.62 -7.82
N ALA A 139 -1.29 12.04 -8.82
CA ALA A 139 -0.38 10.92 -8.58
C ALA A 139 1.11 11.29 -8.56
N VAL A 140 1.53 12.33 -9.27
CA VAL A 140 2.94 12.55 -9.62
C VAL A 140 3.63 13.50 -8.65
N LYS A 141 3.07 14.68 -8.44
CA LYS A 141 3.70 15.78 -7.69
C LYS A 141 3.63 15.54 -6.18
N VAL A 142 4.74 15.80 -5.51
CA VAL A 142 4.86 15.75 -4.05
C VAL A 142 4.84 17.17 -3.49
N ASP A 143 4.11 17.39 -2.39
CA ASP A 143 4.19 18.64 -1.65
C ASP A 143 5.57 18.77 -0.98
N PRO A 144 6.40 19.79 -1.31
CA PRO A 144 7.77 19.89 -0.84
C PRO A 144 7.87 20.07 0.69
N ALA A 145 6.95 20.82 1.30
CA ALA A 145 6.98 21.10 2.73
C ALA A 145 6.64 19.83 3.55
N LEU A 146 5.56 19.14 3.16
CA LEU A 146 5.17 17.86 3.76
C LEU A 146 6.25 16.81 3.57
N HIS A 147 6.85 16.74 2.38
CA HIS A 147 7.93 15.79 2.09
C HIS A 147 9.15 16.02 2.98
N ALA A 148 9.58 17.27 3.12
CA ALA A 148 10.70 17.62 4.01
C ALA A 148 10.42 17.23 5.47
N GLU A 149 9.19 17.47 5.96
CA GLU A 149 8.77 17.05 7.29
C GLU A 149 8.83 15.52 7.44
N VAL A 150 8.27 14.77 6.48
CA VAL A 150 8.26 13.30 6.51
C VAL A 150 9.68 12.73 6.53
N LEU A 151 10.57 13.23 5.67
CA LEU A 151 11.97 12.79 5.63
C LEU A 151 12.70 13.10 6.94
N LYS A 152 12.50 14.30 7.51
CA LYS A 152 13.08 14.67 8.82
C LYS A 152 12.61 13.74 9.93
N ARG A 153 11.30 13.46 10.00
CA ARG A 153 10.72 12.54 11.00
C ARG A 153 11.24 11.13 10.83
N TYR A 154 11.30 10.63 9.59
CA TYR A 154 11.81 9.28 9.30
C TYR A 154 13.29 9.13 9.71
N LYS A 155 14.13 10.11 9.36
CA LYS A 155 15.54 10.12 9.76
C LYS A 155 15.72 10.09 11.29
N ALA A 156 14.87 10.81 12.02
CA ALA A 156 14.92 10.85 13.48
C ALA A 156 14.58 9.51 14.16
N LEU A 157 13.89 8.60 13.47
CA LEU A 157 13.60 7.26 13.97
C LEU A 157 14.84 6.35 14.00
N ASN A 158 15.89 6.70 13.29
CA ASN A 158 17.15 5.94 13.20
C ASN A 158 16.92 4.43 12.96
N LEU A 159 16.00 4.11 12.04
CA LEU A 159 15.66 2.73 11.73
C LEU A 159 16.80 2.06 10.97
N LYS A 160 16.99 0.77 11.22
CA LYS A 160 17.91 -0.05 10.42
C LYS A 160 17.51 0.01 8.95
N PRO A 161 18.47 0.18 8.03
CA PRO A 161 18.18 0.32 6.58
C PRO A 161 17.62 -0.97 5.98
N TYR A 162 17.98 -2.10 6.54
CA TYR A 162 17.58 -3.42 6.05
C TYR A 162 16.38 -3.97 6.83
N LYS A 163 15.39 -4.45 6.09
CA LYS A 163 14.22 -5.17 6.62
C LYS A 163 14.13 -6.50 5.90
N GLY A 164 14.30 -7.56 6.65
CA GLY A 164 14.10 -8.92 6.16
C GLY A 164 12.87 -9.56 6.78
N PHE A 165 12.51 -10.71 6.26
CA PHE A 165 11.47 -11.58 6.82
C PHE A 165 12.02 -13.00 6.92
N VAL A 166 11.47 -13.77 7.85
CA VAL A 166 11.78 -15.19 8.00
C VAL A 166 10.83 -15.97 7.10
N ASN A 167 11.38 -16.83 6.25
CA ASN A 167 10.57 -17.75 5.48
C ASN A 167 10.11 -18.91 6.38
N PRO A 168 8.93 -19.48 6.13
CA PRO A 168 8.53 -20.71 6.81
C PRO A 168 9.46 -21.87 6.46
N VAL A 169 9.68 -22.76 7.42
CA VAL A 169 10.33 -24.05 7.20
C VAL A 169 9.24 -25.09 6.98
N PHE A 170 9.37 -25.87 5.90
CA PHE A 170 8.43 -26.92 5.52
C PHE A 170 9.01 -28.29 5.86
N GLU A 171 8.34 -29.04 6.73
CA GLU A 171 8.71 -30.41 7.10
C GLU A 171 7.68 -31.38 6.50
N LEU A 172 8.15 -32.33 5.69
CA LEU A 172 7.28 -33.34 5.09
C LEU A 172 6.91 -34.41 6.12
N VAL A 173 5.63 -34.55 6.39
CA VAL A 173 5.11 -35.64 7.20
C VAL A 173 4.80 -36.83 6.28
N LYS A 174 5.55 -37.93 6.42
CA LYS A 174 5.39 -39.15 5.62
C LYS A 174 4.59 -40.21 6.37
N GLY A 175 3.75 -40.93 5.64
CA GLY A 175 3.07 -42.09 6.14
C GLY A 175 3.97 -43.34 6.15
N ASN A 176 3.45 -44.45 6.67
CA ASN A 176 4.17 -45.74 6.71
C ASN A 176 4.50 -46.29 5.31
N ASP A 177 3.79 -45.83 4.29
CA ASP A 177 4.02 -46.15 2.88
C ASP A 177 5.05 -45.23 2.20
N GLY A 178 5.71 -44.34 2.96
CA GLY A 178 6.70 -43.37 2.48
C GLY A 178 6.11 -42.16 1.73
N LYS A 179 4.81 -42.13 1.48
CA LYS A 179 4.15 -41.02 0.79
C LYS A 179 3.93 -39.83 1.73
N VAL A 180 4.01 -38.63 1.16
CA VAL A 180 3.71 -37.40 1.90
C VAL A 180 2.22 -37.40 2.24
N LYS A 181 1.90 -37.32 3.53
CA LYS A 181 0.53 -37.20 4.07
C LYS A 181 0.19 -35.78 4.45
N ASP A 182 1.20 -34.99 4.86
CA ASP A 182 1.00 -33.63 5.35
C ASP A 182 2.30 -32.83 5.21
N VAL A 183 2.19 -31.50 5.33
CA VAL A 183 3.32 -30.59 5.39
C VAL A 183 3.19 -29.72 6.63
N LYS A 184 4.09 -29.90 7.58
CA LYS A 184 4.15 -29.07 8.78
C LYS A 184 4.88 -27.77 8.45
N VAL A 185 4.24 -26.63 8.74
CA VAL A 185 4.81 -25.30 8.55
C VAL A 185 5.25 -24.73 9.89
N THR A 186 6.52 -24.34 10.00
CA THR A 186 7.07 -23.77 11.22
C THR A 186 7.86 -22.49 10.93
N TYR A 187 7.98 -21.62 11.93
CA TYR A 187 8.82 -20.43 11.93
C TYR A 187 9.84 -20.53 13.08
N SER A 188 10.59 -21.64 13.07
CA SER A 188 11.50 -22.00 14.17
C SER A 188 12.86 -21.30 14.12
N GLU A 189 13.19 -20.66 12.99
CA GLU A 189 14.49 -20.00 12.81
C GLU A 189 14.41 -18.49 13.09
N SER A 190 15.48 -17.94 13.66
CA SER A 190 15.68 -16.48 13.65
C SER A 190 16.09 -16.01 12.25
N TYR A 191 15.87 -14.73 11.94
CA TYR A 191 16.31 -14.15 10.66
C TYR A 191 17.80 -14.39 10.39
N THR A 192 18.68 -14.12 11.37
CA THR A 192 20.12 -14.32 11.23
C THR A 192 20.46 -15.80 11.00
N GLY A 193 19.83 -16.71 11.77
CA GLY A 193 20.04 -18.15 11.61
C GLY A 193 19.65 -18.63 10.21
N GLN A 194 18.51 -18.19 9.70
CA GLN A 194 18.05 -18.57 8.37
C GLN A 194 18.96 -18.04 7.26
N MET A 195 19.43 -16.77 7.37
CA MET A 195 20.35 -16.20 6.38
C MET A 195 21.70 -16.92 6.39
N LEU A 196 22.24 -17.26 7.55
CA LEU A 196 23.47 -18.06 7.65
C LEU A 196 23.29 -19.47 7.06
N ARG A 197 22.15 -20.11 7.30
CA ARG A 197 21.83 -21.41 6.70
C ARG A 197 21.77 -21.30 5.18
N TYR A 198 21.06 -20.32 4.63
CA TYR A 198 20.99 -20.12 3.18
C TYR A 198 22.35 -19.85 2.56
N SER A 199 23.19 -19.01 3.20
CA SER A 199 24.54 -18.77 2.73
C SER A 199 25.37 -20.06 2.68
N LYS A 200 25.22 -20.94 3.67
CA LYS A 200 25.93 -22.22 3.69
C LYS A 200 25.39 -23.23 2.66
N GLU A 201 24.05 -23.35 2.56
CA GLU A 201 23.41 -24.33 1.67
C GLU A 201 23.50 -23.96 0.19
N PHE A 202 23.48 -22.65 -0.10
CA PHE A 202 23.44 -22.11 -1.48
C PHE A 202 24.68 -21.32 -1.86
N SER A 203 25.82 -21.54 -1.19
CA SER A 203 27.08 -20.85 -1.45
C SER A 203 27.68 -21.15 -2.86
N SER A 204 27.13 -22.15 -3.55
CA SER A 204 27.50 -22.47 -4.93
C SER A 204 26.83 -21.57 -5.97
N LEU A 205 25.87 -20.72 -5.57
CA LEU A 205 25.26 -19.76 -6.48
C LEU A 205 26.25 -18.63 -6.80
N PRO A 206 26.37 -18.23 -8.09
CA PRO A 206 27.25 -17.15 -8.45
C PRO A 206 26.85 -15.84 -7.77
N THR A 207 27.83 -15.15 -7.22
CA THR A 207 27.67 -13.78 -6.72
C THR A 207 28.03 -12.81 -7.82
N TYR A 208 27.13 -11.91 -8.19
CA TYR A 208 27.31 -10.99 -9.31
C TYR A 208 28.18 -9.76 -8.95
N ASN A 209 28.89 -9.78 -7.83
CA ASN A 209 29.72 -8.68 -7.34
C ASN A 209 31.23 -8.99 -7.41
N GLU A 210 31.63 -9.97 -8.21
CA GLU A 210 33.04 -10.23 -8.55
C GLU A 210 33.38 -9.71 -9.94
#